data_084a98722b5f88dcfab1a3ac3ac6c5f0
#
_entry.id   084a98722b5f88dcfab1a3ac3ac6c5f0
#
_cell.length_a   1.000
_cell.length_b   1.000
_cell.length_c   1.000
_cell.angle_alpha   90.00
_cell.angle_beta   90.00
_cell.angle_gamma   90.00
#
_symmetry.space_group_name_H-M   'P 1'
#
loop_
_entity.id
_entity.type
_entity.pdbx_description
1 polymer ?
#
loop_
_entity_poly.entity_id
_entity_poly.type
_entity_poly.pdbx_seq_one_letter_code
_entity_poly.pdbx_strand_id
1 'polypeptide(L)'
;MEFTDKINIVMHHSSQGMYKKNILSKSLNMEVLKSSLSILLIFFLLVVGSRVVGYFEQAAEGYIDPGIIMSVVALRFPDFITLLIPLSFFLGILITVSRLYAEREIYGFFSIGLAPIDLVRFLAPQAIIYFVITLILSLYVAPYTKALSQEMLSIDSFEEQIEALQSKKLFSLKDGGGFIYVEDAEETNLKGVKLFQPNGDNSFLVLADELIVKENGNDLDLNFLDGSMYKGIFSNSSQLVSTFGEFKLSLDGDVNQISGVSLSKLFDYSSISDRASLQWSISIPFTIIILLFLAVYMGAVKPRQGRFSVILPGMLVYVMYLSLLIYGRELIADNPTSGIGLWWVHLLFCLFLVCYIFKDNISFNNSSAISIKENIYLKYLTGIALILLFLWLVI
;
A
#
# COMPACT_ATOMS: atom_id res chain seq x y z
N MET A 1 -2.94 -43.35 53.38
CA MET A 1 -2.49 -41.95 53.50
C MET A 1 -1.50 -41.52 52.46
N GLU A 2 -0.68 -42.43 51.89
CA GLU A 2 0.34 -42.13 50.88
C GLU A 2 -0.19 -41.89 49.44
N PHE A 3 -1.37 -42.39 49.12
CA PHE A 3 -1.92 -42.26 47.75
C PHE A 3 -2.54 -40.87 47.48
N THR A 4 -3.07 -40.22 48.52
CA THR A 4 -3.65 -38.88 48.45
C THR A 4 -2.58 -37.80 48.34
N ASP A 5 -1.40 -37.97 48.95
CA ASP A 5 -0.29 -37.03 48.84
C ASP A 5 0.35 -37.03 47.44
N LYS A 6 0.47 -38.19 46.77
CA LYS A 6 0.96 -38.27 45.39
C LYS A 6 0.03 -37.58 44.40
N ILE A 7 -1.29 -37.68 44.58
CA ILE A 7 -2.26 -37.02 43.70
C ILE A 7 -2.23 -35.51 43.87
N ASN A 8 -2.08 -35.01 45.08
CA ASN A 8 -1.94 -33.59 45.36
C ASN A 8 -0.64 -32.99 44.81
N ILE A 9 0.47 -33.72 44.86
CA ILE A 9 1.75 -33.29 44.27
C ILE A 9 1.64 -33.23 42.76
N VAL A 10 1.00 -34.19 42.09
CA VAL A 10 0.80 -34.20 40.63
C VAL A 10 -0.16 -33.08 40.18
N MET A 11 -1.24 -32.81 40.95
CA MET A 11 -2.14 -31.70 40.62
C MET A 11 -1.49 -30.32 40.84
N HIS A 12 -0.64 -30.15 41.84
CA HIS A 12 0.09 -28.90 42.07
C HIS A 12 1.11 -28.59 40.96
N HIS A 13 1.77 -29.62 40.39
CA HIS A 13 2.71 -29.42 39.27
C HIS A 13 2.00 -29.06 37.98
N SER A 14 0.82 -29.60 37.72
CA SER A 14 0.07 -29.28 36.48
C SER A 14 -0.51 -27.86 36.49
N SER A 15 -1.00 -27.37 37.65
CA SER A 15 -1.52 -26.00 37.77
C SER A 15 -0.43 -24.93 37.71
N GLN A 16 0.75 -25.19 38.30
CA GLN A 16 1.89 -24.29 38.17
C GLN A 16 2.43 -24.19 36.74
N GLY A 17 2.41 -25.29 35.96
CA GLY A 17 2.82 -25.29 34.53
C GLY A 17 1.88 -24.45 33.67
N MET A 18 0.58 -24.53 33.88
CA MET A 18 -0.43 -23.75 33.15
C MET A 18 -0.36 -22.25 33.48
N TYR A 19 -0.12 -21.91 34.73
CA TYR A 19 0.05 -20.54 35.22
C TYR A 19 1.32 -19.88 34.60
N LYS A 20 2.42 -20.61 34.52
CA LYS A 20 3.66 -20.13 33.90
C LYS A 20 3.50 -19.86 32.41
N LYS A 21 2.78 -20.71 31.65
CA LYS A 21 2.50 -20.49 30.23
C LYS A 21 1.69 -19.20 29.98
N ASN A 22 0.69 -18.91 30.82
CA ASN A 22 -0.11 -17.69 30.68
C ASN A 22 0.71 -16.42 30.98
N ILE A 23 1.63 -16.46 31.94
CA ILE A 23 2.51 -15.32 32.25
C ILE A 23 3.47 -15.05 31.09
N LEU A 24 4.10 -16.10 30.54
CA LEU A 24 5.01 -15.99 29.40
C LEU A 24 4.31 -15.45 28.16
N SER A 25 3.12 -15.99 27.84
CA SER A 25 2.33 -15.49 26.71
C SER A 25 1.95 -14.02 26.88
N LYS A 26 1.50 -13.61 28.06
CA LYS A 26 1.13 -12.22 28.35
C LYS A 26 2.34 -11.28 28.25
N SER A 27 3.49 -11.67 28.79
CA SER A 27 4.72 -10.89 28.73
C SER A 27 5.17 -10.70 27.26
N LEU A 28 5.21 -11.80 26.48
CA LEU A 28 5.59 -11.78 25.09
C LEU A 28 4.66 -10.90 24.24
N ASN A 29 3.34 -11.04 24.41
CA ASN A 29 2.36 -10.22 23.69
C ASN A 29 2.50 -8.73 24.03
N MET A 30 2.74 -8.39 25.29
CA MET A 30 2.93 -7.00 25.72
C MET A 30 4.19 -6.39 25.11
N GLU A 31 5.27 -7.16 25.04
CA GLU A 31 6.52 -6.70 24.45
C GLU A 31 6.38 -6.49 22.93
N VAL A 32 5.77 -7.44 22.22
CA VAL A 32 5.47 -7.31 20.81
C VAL A 32 4.55 -6.11 20.54
N LEU A 33 3.53 -5.89 21.39
CA LEU A 33 2.62 -4.75 21.27
C LEU A 33 3.39 -3.42 21.40
N LYS A 34 4.25 -3.27 22.40
CA LYS A 34 5.06 -2.06 22.59
C LYS A 34 5.99 -1.82 21.40
N SER A 35 6.70 -2.86 20.97
CA SER A 35 7.61 -2.78 19.82
C SER A 35 6.88 -2.43 18.53
N SER A 36 5.76 -3.10 18.24
CA SER A 36 4.98 -2.84 17.02
C SER A 36 4.35 -1.45 17.01
N LEU A 37 3.81 -0.96 18.14
CA LEU A 37 3.26 0.40 18.21
C LEU A 37 4.35 1.47 18.04
N SER A 38 5.53 1.26 18.62
CA SER A 38 6.66 2.19 18.44
C SER A 38 7.10 2.24 16.98
N ILE A 39 7.20 1.09 16.32
CA ILE A 39 7.56 1.02 14.90
C ILE A 39 6.47 1.64 14.03
N LEU A 40 5.20 1.33 14.30
CA LEU A 40 4.06 1.92 13.61
C LEU A 40 4.10 3.45 13.67
N LEU A 41 4.34 4.03 14.85
CA LEU A 41 4.41 5.46 15.04
C LEU A 41 5.54 6.09 14.20
N ILE A 42 6.74 5.48 14.22
CA ILE A 42 7.88 5.99 13.46
C ILE A 42 7.59 5.97 11.95
N PHE A 43 7.15 4.83 11.41
CA PHE A 43 6.85 4.73 9.98
C PHE A 43 5.65 5.57 9.56
N PHE A 44 4.64 5.69 10.43
CA PHE A 44 3.49 6.56 10.17
C PHE A 44 3.93 8.03 10.03
N LEU A 45 4.74 8.53 10.96
CA LEU A 45 5.26 9.90 10.88
C LEU A 45 6.12 10.14 9.62
N LEU A 46 6.94 9.15 9.24
CA LEU A 46 7.75 9.24 8.02
C LEU A 46 6.86 9.27 6.75
N VAL A 47 5.86 8.41 6.67
CA VAL A 47 4.95 8.35 5.51
C VAL A 47 4.11 9.62 5.43
N VAL A 48 3.51 10.05 6.54
CA VAL A 48 2.72 11.29 6.59
C VAL A 48 3.57 12.49 6.22
N GLY A 49 4.78 12.63 6.80
CA GLY A 49 5.69 13.73 6.47
C GLY A 49 6.03 13.77 4.98
N SER A 50 6.35 12.62 4.38
CA SER A 50 6.63 12.53 2.93
C SER A 50 5.42 12.92 2.08
N ARG A 51 4.21 12.54 2.48
CA ARG A 51 2.98 12.88 1.74
C ARG A 51 2.61 14.35 1.87
N VAL A 52 2.77 14.91 3.06
CA VAL A 52 2.57 16.36 3.30
C VAL A 52 3.47 17.18 2.38
N VAL A 53 4.77 16.83 2.30
CA VAL A 53 5.71 17.51 1.39
C VAL A 53 5.26 17.43 -0.06
N GLY A 54 4.85 16.22 -0.52
CA GLY A 54 4.37 16.05 -1.90
C GLY A 54 3.09 16.83 -2.22
N TYR A 55 2.18 17.00 -1.27
CA TYR A 55 0.99 17.85 -1.47
C TYR A 55 1.33 19.33 -1.46
N PHE A 56 2.28 19.79 -0.61
CA PHE A 56 2.75 21.17 -0.66
C PHE A 56 3.49 21.50 -1.96
N GLU A 57 4.21 20.55 -2.54
CA GLU A 57 4.83 20.69 -3.86
C GLU A 57 3.74 20.90 -4.93
N GLN A 58 2.68 20.09 -4.93
CA GLN A 58 1.55 20.26 -5.84
C GLN A 58 0.81 21.58 -5.64
N ALA A 59 0.68 22.04 -4.40
CA ALA A 59 0.11 23.36 -4.10
C ALA A 59 1.00 24.51 -4.58
N ALA A 60 2.33 24.38 -4.46
CA ALA A 60 3.26 25.39 -4.98
C ALA A 60 3.24 25.49 -6.50
N GLU A 61 2.88 24.39 -7.18
CA GLU A 61 2.65 24.34 -8.64
C GLU A 61 1.25 24.83 -9.04
N GLY A 62 0.37 25.11 -8.07
CA GLY A 62 -1.00 25.59 -8.31
C GLY A 62 -2.03 24.50 -8.63
N TYR A 63 -1.72 23.22 -8.34
CA TYR A 63 -2.66 22.11 -8.60
C TYR A 63 -3.62 21.82 -7.43
N ILE A 64 -3.37 22.33 -6.26
CA ILE A 64 -4.14 22.05 -5.02
C ILE A 64 -4.15 23.30 -4.14
N ASP A 65 -5.31 23.63 -3.54
CA ASP A 65 -5.38 24.68 -2.51
C ASP A 65 -4.57 24.26 -1.26
N PRO A 66 -3.62 25.12 -0.80
CA PRO A 66 -2.94 24.90 0.46
C PRO A 66 -3.89 24.70 1.65
N GLY A 67 -5.08 25.28 1.63
CA GLY A 67 -6.06 25.19 2.72
C GLY A 67 -6.63 23.81 2.95
N ILE A 68 -6.75 22.98 1.90
CA ILE A 68 -7.31 21.62 2.03
C ILE A 68 -6.28 20.53 2.28
N ILE A 69 -4.97 20.82 2.13
CA ILE A 69 -3.90 19.80 2.23
C ILE A 69 -4.02 18.98 3.50
N MET A 70 -4.23 19.63 4.65
CA MET A 70 -4.28 18.95 5.94
C MET A 70 -5.49 18.01 6.04
N SER A 71 -6.63 18.38 5.47
CA SER A 71 -7.86 17.58 5.40
C SER A 71 -7.65 16.35 4.50
N VAL A 72 -7.08 16.56 3.33
CA VAL A 72 -6.74 15.47 2.37
C VAL A 72 -5.77 14.48 3.00
N VAL A 73 -4.71 14.96 3.65
CA VAL A 73 -3.72 14.09 4.33
C VAL A 73 -4.39 13.30 5.45
N ALA A 74 -5.25 13.94 6.28
CA ALA A 74 -5.94 13.26 7.37
C ALA A 74 -6.89 12.16 6.86
N LEU A 75 -7.61 12.40 5.76
CA LEU A 75 -8.46 11.40 5.12
C LEU A 75 -7.68 10.21 4.55
N ARG A 76 -6.39 10.39 4.24
CA ARG A 76 -5.50 9.32 3.75
C ARG A 76 -4.84 8.51 4.86
N PHE A 77 -4.97 8.91 6.14
CA PHE A 77 -4.38 8.17 7.28
C PHE A 77 -4.80 6.70 7.34
N PRO A 78 -6.09 6.33 7.17
CA PRO A 78 -6.51 4.93 7.21
C PRO A 78 -5.84 4.07 6.13
N ASP A 79 -5.65 4.62 4.93
CA ASP A 79 -4.98 3.95 3.82
C ASP A 79 -3.51 3.64 4.17
N PHE A 80 -2.79 4.62 4.73
CA PHE A 80 -1.40 4.43 5.15
C PHE A 80 -1.27 3.44 6.31
N ILE A 81 -2.14 3.57 7.32
CA ILE A 81 -2.13 2.70 8.52
C ILE A 81 -2.41 1.25 8.11
N THR A 82 -3.30 1.01 7.15
CA THR A 82 -3.63 -0.33 6.65
C THR A 82 -2.39 -1.08 6.16
N LEU A 83 -1.47 -0.40 5.48
CA LEU A 83 -0.22 -1.01 4.99
C LEU A 83 0.86 -1.09 6.09
N LEU A 84 0.85 -0.15 7.03
CA LEU A 84 1.86 -0.09 8.09
C LEU A 84 1.62 -1.08 9.23
N ILE A 85 0.37 -1.48 9.49
CA ILE A 85 0.05 -2.44 10.55
C ILE A 85 0.76 -3.79 10.33
N PRO A 86 0.67 -4.47 9.17
CA PRO A 86 1.37 -5.73 8.95
C PRO A 86 2.89 -5.59 9.08
N LEU A 87 3.47 -4.50 8.55
CA LEU A 87 4.90 -4.21 8.67
C LEU A 87 5.33 -4.06 10.13
N SER A 88 4.61 -3.22 10.87
CA SER A 88 4.96 -2.91 12.26
C SER A 88 4.83 -4.13 13.17
N PHE A 89 3.79 -4.94 12.96
CA PHE A 89 3.59 -6.19 13.68
C PHE A 89 4.71 -7.20 13.37
N PHE A 90 5.05 -7.37 12.09
CA PHE A 90 6.12 -8.24 11.64
C PHE A 90 7.48 -7.85 12.24
N LEU A 91 7.86 -6.57 12.12
CA LEU A 91 9.10 -6.08 12.68
C LEU A 91 9.10 -6.09 14.22
N GLY A 92 7.95 -5.85 14.85
CA GLY A 92 7.78 -5.94 16.30
C GLY A 92 8.06 -7.36 16.82
N ILE A 93 7.55 -8.38 16.14
CA ILE A 93 7.85 -9.78 16.47
C ILE A 93 9.33 -10.09 16.21
N LEU A 94 9.87 -9.68 15.06
CA LEU A 94 11.28 -9.90 14.72
C LEU A 94 12.23 -9.35 15.79
N ILE A 95 12.00 -8.11 16.24
CA ILE A 95 12.82 -7.46 17.25
C ILE A 95 12.68 -8.18 18.60
N THR A 96 11.46 -8.51 19.00
CA THR A 96 11.21 -9.18 20.28
C THR A 96 11.81 -10.59 20.29
N VAL A 97 11.56 -11.38 19.25
CA VAL A 97 12.12 -12.74 19.15
C VAL A 97 13.65 -12.71 19.05
N SER A 98 14.21 -11.81 18.22
CA SER A 98 15.67 -11.70 18.10
C SER A 98 16.35 -11.27 19.41
N ARG A 99 15.67 -10.43 20.23
CA ARG A 99 16.13 -10.10 21.57
C ARG A 99 16.21 -11.35 22.46
N LEU A 100 15.14 -12.15 22.48
CA LEU A 100 15.12 -13.41 23.27
C LEU A 100 16.28 -14.34 22.89
N TYR A 101 16.63 -14.43 21.61
CA TYR A 101 17.76 -15.21 21.14
C TYR A 101 19.11 -14.57 21.49
N ALA A 102 19.26 -13.27 21.27
CA ALA A 102 20.50 -12.54 21.54
C ALA A 102 20.85 -12.54 23.03
N GLU A 103 19.86 -12.35 23.90
CA GLU A 103 20.00 -12.36 25.38
C GLU A 103 19.95 -13.78 25.97
N ARG A 104 19.82 -14.79 25.14
CA ARG A 104 19.75 -16.21 25.51
C ARG A 104 18.55 -16.60 26.36
N GLU A 105 17.57 -15.74 26.52
CA GLU A 105 16.33 -16.03 27.27
C GLU A 105 15.51 -17.16 26.62
N ILE A 106 15.61 -17.31 25.29
CA ILE A 106 14.93 -18.36 24.54
C ILE A 106 15.27 -19.77 25.01
N TYR A 107 16.50 -20.00 25.51
CA TYR A 107 16.90 -21.30 26.01
C TYR A 107 16.14 -21.69 27.28
N GLY A 108 15.72 -20.70 28.08
CA GLY A 108 14.81 -20.94 29.19
C GLY A 108 13.46 -21.48 28.73
N PHE A 109 12.94 -20.99 27.59
CA PHE A 109 11.70 -21.52 26.98
C PHE A 109 11.90 -22.96 26.49
N PHE A 110 13.04 -23.26 25.85
CA PHE A 110 13.32 -24.60 25.35
C PHE A 110 13.57 -25.61 26.49
N SER A 111 14.17 -25.17 27.61
CA SER A 111 14.40 -26.03 28.79
C SER A 111 13.11 -26.50 29.45
N ILE A 112 12.01 -25.79 29.28
CA ILE A 112 10.68 -26.19 29.76
C ILE A 112 9.84 -26.92 28.69
N GLY A 113 10.47 -27.30 27.57
CA GLY A 113 9.85 -28.09 26.50
C GLY A 113 9.03 -27.29 25.50
N LEU A 114 9.19 -25.95 25.43
CA LEU A 114 8.56 -25.13 24.38
C LEU A 114 9.40 -25.19 23.11
N ALA A 115 8.70 -25.17 21.97
CA ALA A 115 9.29 -25.11 20.64
C ALA A 115 9.02 -23.73 19.98
N PRO A 116 9.70 -23.34 18.90
CA PRO A 116 9.41 -22.09 18.18
C PRO A 116 7.95 -21.94 17.75
N ILE A 117 7.28 -23.05 17.43
CA ILE A 117 5.84 -23.04 17.08
C ILE A 117 4.94 -22.61 18.26
N ASP A 118 5.38 -22.81 19.52
CA ASP A 118 4.61 -22.36 20.67
C ASP A 118 4.66 -20.84 20.80
N LEU A 119 5.72 -20.16 20.35
CA LEU A 119 5.77 -18.71 20.26
C LEU A 119 4.70 -18.19 19.25
N VAL A 120 4.56 -18.88 18.11
CA VAL A 120 3.47 -18.55 17.15
C VAL A 120 2.11 -18.69 17.82
N ARG A 121 1.87 -19.78 18.58
CA ARG A 121 0.62 -19.99 19.31
C ARG A 121 0.36 -18.93 20.36
N PHE A 122 1.41 -18.45 21.06
CA PHE A 122 1.27 -17.39 22.06
C PHE A 122 0.95 -16.02 21.42
N LEU A 123 1.45 -15.75 20.23
CA LEU A 123 1.22 -14.52 19.48
C LEU A 123 -0.04 -14.56 18.61
N ALA A 124 -0.62 -15.74 18.36
CA ALA A 124 -1.79 -15.91 17.53
C ALA A 124 -3.00 -15.05 17.94
N PRO A 125 -3.36 -14.91 19.25
CA PRO A 125 -4.47 -14.04 19.64
C PRO A 125 -4.23 -12.58 19.28
N GLN A 126 -2.99 -12.10 19.42
CA GLN A 126 -2.62 -10.74 19.01
C GLN A 126 -2.65 -10.60 17.51
N ALA A 127 -2.15 -11.57 16.76
CA ALA A 127 -2.21 -11.60 15.30
C ALA A 127 -3.65 -11.53 14.77
N ILE A 128 -4.59 -12.24 15.42
CA ILE A 128 -6.01 -12.18 15.07
C ILE A 128 -6.57 -10.76 15.29
N ILE A 129 -6.20 -10.09 16.36
CA ILE A 129 -6.63 -8.71 16.61
C ILE A 129 -6.10 -7.78 15.51
N TYR A 130 -4.80 -7.86 15.18
CA TYR A 130 -4.20 -7.06 14.10
C TYR A 130 -4.84 -7.40 12.75
N PHE A 131 -5.10 -8.67 12.47
CA PHE A 131 -5.79 -9.13 11.27
C PHE A 131 -7.18 -8.49 11.15
N VAL A 132 -8.00 -8.55 12.19
CA VAL A 132 -9.37 -8.00 12.18
C VAL A 132 -9.34 -6.48 12.03
N ILE A 133 -8.46 -5.78 12.74
CA ILE A 133 -8.30 -4.33 12.61
C ILE A 133 -7.93 -3.98 11.17
N THR A 134 -6.93 -4.65 10.60
CA THR A 134 -6.48 -4.40 9.22
C THR A 134 -7.57 -4.75 8.22
N LEU A 135 -8.34 -5.81 8.44
CA LEU A 135 -9.45 -6.20 7.59
C LEU A 135 -10.54 -5.12 7.54
N ILE A 136 -10.93 -4.59 8.69
CA ILE A 136 -11.93 -3.50 8.78
C ILE A 136 -11.40 -2.25 8.09
N LEU A 137 -10.15 -1.87 8.36
CA LEU A 137 -9.52 -0.72 7.72
C LEU A 137 -9.44 -0.89 6.20
N SER A 138 -9.00 -2.04 5.73
CA SER A 138 -8.78 -2.31 4.30
C SER A 138 -10.06 -2.44 3.49
N LEU A 139 -11.13 -3.05 4.07
CA LEU A 139 -12.40 -3.26 3.37
C LEU A 139 -13.33 -2.05 3.40
N TYR A 140 -13.33 -1.29 4.50
CA TYR A 140 -14.33 -0.23 4.71
C TYR A 140 -13.72 1.15 4.84
N VAL A 141 -12.84 1.35 5.80
CA VAL A 141 -12.42 2.69 6.19
C VAL A 141 -11.50 3.32 5.14
N ALA A 142 -10.47 2.60 4.70
CA ALA A 142 -9.50 3.13 3.74
C ALA A 142 -10.12 3.45 2.36
N PRO A 143 -10.94 2.57 1.74
CA PRO A 143 -11.60 2.91 0.47
C PRO A 143 -12.52 4.12 0.60
N TYR A 144 -13.32 4.19 1.69
CA TYR A 144 -14.24 5.29 1.92
C TYR A 144 -13.52 6.63 2.08
N THR A 145 -12.52 6.69 2.97
CA THR A 145 -11.77 7.93 3.21
C THR A 145 -10.90 8.34 2.02
N LYS A 146 -10.41 7.36 1.26
CA LYS A 146 -9.68 7.61 0.01
C LYS A 146 -10.60 8.25 -1.04
N ALA A 147 -11.81 7.72 -1.20
CA ALA A 147 -12.79 8.28 -2.13
C ALA A 147 -13.13 9.74 -1.76
N LEU A 148 -13.41 10.00 -0.47
CA LEU A 148 -13.69 11.34 0.03
C LEU A 148 -12.50 12.31 -0.18
N SER A 149 -11.27 11.82 0.02
CA SER A 149 -10.05 12.60 -0.28
C SER A 149 -9.91 12.94 -1.77
N GLN A 150 -10.29 12.00 -2.65
CA GLN A 150 -10.27 12.23 -4.10
C GLN A 150 -11.36 13.22 -4.54
N GLU A 151 -12.53 13.15 -3.93
CA GLU A 151 -13.62 14.11 -4.15
C GLU A 151 -13.18 15.53 -3.79
N MET A 152 -12.59 15.73 -2.60
CA MET A 152 -12.04 17.03 -2.21
C MET A 152 -11.00 17.56 -3.21
N LEU A 153 -10.09 16.69 -3.64
CA LEU A 153 -9.05 17.07 -4.62
C LEU A 153 -9.62 17.36 -6.01
N SER A 154 -10.75 16.76 -6.40
CA SER A 154 -11.36 16.98 -7.70
C SER A 154 -12.14 18.30 -7.75
N ILE A 155 -12.86 18.63 -6.69
CA ILE A 155 -13.64 19.88 -6.59
C ILE A 155 -12.69 21.08 -6.62
N ASP A 156 -11.69 21.12 -5.73
CA ASP A 156 -10.77 22.24 -5.67
C ASP A 156 -9.87 22.37 -6.91
N SER A 157 -9.41 21.26 -7.47
CA SER A 157 -8.55 21.34 -8.65
C SER A 157 -9.23 21.98 -9.85
N PHE A 158 -10.53 22.05 -9.84
CA PHE A 158 -11.33 22.56 -10.97
C PHE A 158 -11.65 24.06 -10.81
N GLU A 159 -12.16 24.48 -9.65
CA GLU A 159 -12.38 25.89 -9.35
C GLU A 159 -11.06 26.68 -9.36
N GLU A 160 -10.02 26.11 -8.76
CA GLU A 160 -8.69 26.74 -8.75
C GLU A 160 -7.98 26.72 -10.09
N GLN A 161 -8.18 25.70 -10.94
CA GLN A 161 -7.63 25.72 -12.29
C GLN A 161 -8.24 26.86 -13.12
N ILE A 162 -9.47 27.25 -12.85
CA ILE A 162 -10.11 28.40 -13.49
C ILE A 162 -9.63 29.72 -12.87
N GLU A 163 -9.56 29.82 -11.53
CA GLU A 163 -9.02 31.00 -10.85
C GLU A 163 -7.50 31.16 -11.07
N ALA A 164 -6.76 30.05 -11.17
CA ALA A 164 -5.33 30.04 -11.47
C ALA A 164 -5.02 30.27 -12.96
N LEU A 165 -6.00 30.35 -13.85
CA LEU A 165 -5.83 30.85 -15.22
C LEU A 165 -5.44 32.33 -15.21
N GLN A 166 -4.36 32.64 -14.49
CA GLN A 166 -3.74 33.95 -14.52
C GLN A 166 -3.19 34.21 -15.91
N SER A 167 -3.39 35.44 -16.37
CA SER A 167 -2.87 35.94 -17.65
C SER A 167 -1.44 35.53 -17.90
N LYS A 168 -1.16 35.03 -19.13
CA LYS A 168 0.18 34.69 -19.67
C LYS A 168 0.85 33.43 -19.10
N LYS A 169 0.09 32.47 -18.56
CA LYS A 169 0.63 31.16 -18.16
C LYS A 169 0.06 30.03 -19.02
N LEU A 170 0.87 29.00 -19.25
CA LEU A 170 0.48 27.76 -19.92
C LEU A 170 0.07 26.75 -18.83
N PHE A 171 -1.13 26.24 -18.91
CA PHE A 171 -1.65 25.22 -18.00
C PHE A 171 -1.82 23.88 -18.69
N SER A 172 -1.45 22.80 -18.00
CA SER A 172 -1.65 21.45 -18.49
C SER A 172 -2.98 20.90 -17.98
N LEU A 173 -3.84 20.45 -18.87
CA LEU A 173 -5.10 19.77 -18.52
C LEU A 173 -4.81 18.33 -18.11
N LYS A 174 -5.29 17.92 -16.91
CA LYS A 174 -4.90 16.69 -16.23
C LYS A 174 -5.28 15.38 -16.94
N ASP A 175 -6.39 15.33 -17.68
CA ASP A 175 -7.00 14.08 -18.16
C ASP A 175 -6.77 13.75 -19.66
N GLY A 176 -5.85 14.39 -20.32
CA GLY A 176 -5.59 14.10 -21.72
C GLY A 176 -4.35 14.74 -22.31
N GLY A 177 -3.47 15.28 -21.46
CA GLY A 177 -2.22 15.91 -21.93
C GLY A 177 -2.45 17.15 -22.77
N GLY A 178 -3.60 17.82 -22.64
CA GLY A 178 -3.89 19.09 -23.28
C GLY A 178 -3.24 20.27 -22.56
N PHE A 179 -3.09 21.39 -23.29
CA PHE A 179 -2.56 22.63 -22.75
C PHE A 179 -3.52 23.77 -23.06
N ILE A 180 -3.79 24.60 -22.07
CA ILE A 180 -4.54 25.85 -22.25
C ILE A 180 -3.63 27.04 -21.95
N TYR A 181 -3.66 28.04 -22.80
CA TYR A 181 -2.97 29.30 -22.63
C TYR A 181 -4.00 30.43 -22.72
N VAL A 182 -3.93 31.38 -21.78
CA VAL A 182 -4.82 32.53 -21.70
C VAL A 182 -3.96 33.80 -21.73
N GLU A 183 -4.29 34.74 -22.58
CA GLU A 183 -3.56 35.99 -22.73
C GLU A 183 -3.94 37.00 -21.64
N ASP A 184 -5.25 37.09 -21.34
CA ASP A 184 -5.75 37.93 -20.23
C ASP A 184 -6.96 37.27 -19.56
N ALA A 185 -7.00 37.31 -18.21
CA ALA A 185 -8.02 36.69 -17.40
C ALA A 185 -8.73 37.73 -16.55
N GLU A 186 -10.03 37.97 -16.82
CA GLU A 186 -10.93 38.81 -16.01
C GLU A 186 -12.04 37.90 -15.43
N GLU A 187 -11.95 37.58 -14.13
CA GLU A 187 -12.88 36.75 -13.32
C GLU A 187 -13.58 35.58 -14.03
N THR A 188 -14.52 35.81 -14.92
CA THR A 188 -15.26 34.77 -15.66
C THR A 188 -15.05 34.79 -17.17
N ASN A 189 -14.38 35.84 -17.69
CA ASN A 189 -14.11 35.99 -19.11
C ASN A 189 -12.61 35.92 -19.38
N LEU A 190 -12.21 34.89 -20.11
CA LEU A 190 -10.82 34.67 -20.50
C LEU A 190 -10.64 35.14 -21.94
N LYS A 191 -9.66 36.02 -22.21
CA LYS A 191 -9.37 36.55 -23.53
C LYS A 191 -8.10 35.94 -24.14
N GLY A 192 -8.11 35.78 -25.46
CA GLY A 192 -6.93 35.25 -26.21
C GLY A 192 -6.62 33.82 -25.84
N VAL A 193 -7.61 32.95 -25.83
CA VAL A 193 -7.48 31.56 -25.37
C VAL A 193 -6.96 30.64 -26.46
N LYS A 194 -5.95 29.83 -26.13
CA LYS A 194 -5.37 28.81 -27.00
C LYS A 194 -5.41 27.47 -26.29
N LEU A 195 -6.27 26.56 -26.78
CA LEU A 195 -6.43 25.21 -26.23
C LEU A 195 -5.83 24.20 -27.20
N PHE A 196 -4.86 23.45 -26.76
CA PHE A 196 -4.27 22.34 -27.53
C PHE A 196 -4.55 21.02 -26.81
N GLN A 197 -5.11 20.06 -27.55
CA GLN A 197 -5.31 18.70 -27.04
C GLN A 197 -4.63 17.69 -27.97
N PRO A 198 -3.56 17.02 -27.50
CA PRO A 198 -2.91 15.95 -28.23
C PRO A 198 -3.77 14.69 -28.14
N ASN A 199 -4.22 14.19 -29.28
CA ASN A 199 -4.98 12.94 -29.38
C ASN A 199 -4.53 12.15 -30.63
N GLY A 200 -3.24 11.86 -30.74
CA GLY A 200 -2.65 11.21 -31.89
C GLY A 200 -3.04 11.91 -33.22
N ASP A 201 -3.63 11.15 -34.14
CA ASP A 201 -4.10 11.68 -35.43
C ASP A 201 -5.31 12.65 -35.31
N ASN A 202 -5.98 12.68 -34.17
CA ASN A 202 -7.10 13.55 -33.88
C ASN A 202 -6.76 14.76 -32.98
N SER A 203 -5.47 15.12 -32.91
CA SER A 203 -5.06 16.31 -32.16
C SER A 203 -5.71 17.57 -32.72
N PHE A 204 -6.17 18.46 -31.82
CA PHE A 204 -6.78 19.71 -32.22
C PHE A 204 -6.23 20.90 -31.42
N LEU A 205 -6.24 22.05 -32.08
CA LEU A 205 -5.92 23.35 -31.51
C LEU A 205 -7.12 24.28 -31.72
N VAL A 206 -7.63 24.86 -30.64
CA VAL A 206 -8.65 25.89 -30.65
C VAL A 206 -7.98 27.23 -30.32
N LEU A 207 -8.21 28.22 -31.16
CA LEU A 207 -7.85 29.61 -30.92
C LEU A 207 -9.16 30.39 -30.83
N ALA A 208 -9.39 31.09 -29.72
CA ALA A 208 -10.61 31.87 -29.51
C ALA A 208 -10.29 33.25 -28.92
N ASP A 209 -11.05 34.27 -29.30
CA ASP A 209 -10.88 35.62 -28.76
C ASP A 209 -11.39 35.70 -27.32
N GLU A 210 -12.49 34.99 -27.01
CA GLU A 210 -13.04 34.91 -25.64
C GLU A 210 -13.45 33.48 -25.29
N LEU A 211 -13.29 33.13 -24.02
CA LEU A 211 -13.81 31.92 -23.40
C LEU A 211 -14.66 32.27 -22.19
N ILE A 212 -15.91 31.87 -22.23
CA ILE A 212 -16.81 31.95 -21.07
C ILE A 212 -16.95 30.58 -20.46
N VAL A 213 -16.61 30.48 -19.18
CA VAL A 213 -16.75 29.27 -18.40
C VAL A 213 -18.09 29.32 -17.67
N LYS A 214 -18.94 28.31 -17.85
CA LYS A 214 -20.21 28.14 -17.15
C LYS A 214 -20.27 26.80 -16.47
N GLU A 215 -20.57 26.81 -15.20
CA GLU A 215 -20.89 25.60 -14.44
C GLU A 215 -22.36 25.21 -14.74
N ASN A 216 -22.54 23.96 -15.11
CA ASN A 216 -23.85 23.37 -15.36
C ASN A 216 -23.99 22.06 -14.56
N GLY A 217 -24.23 22.19 -13.24
CA GLY A 217 -24.29 21.07 -12.32
C GLY A 217 -22.92 20.47 -12.05
N ASN A 218 -22.63 19.27 -12.56
CA ASN A 218 -21.34 18.58 -12.44
C ASN A 218 -20.48 18.74 -13.72
N ASP A 219 -21.01 19.34 -14.77
CA ASP A 219 -20.33 19.49 -16.06
C ASP A 219 -19.84 20.93 -16.23
N LEU A 220 -18.69 21.08 -16.86
CA LEU A 220 -18.15 22.37 -17.20
C LEU A 220 -18.35 22.64 -18.69
N ASP A 221 -19.16 23.65 -18.96
CA ASP A 221 -19.38 24.14 -20.30
C ASP A 221 -18.37 25.25 -20.64
N LEU A 222 -17.38 24.92 -21.47
CA LEU A 222 -16.45 25.86 -22.05
C LEU A 222 -17.06 26.45 -23.34
N ASN A 223 -17.49 27.71 -23.32
CA ASN A 223 -18.02 28.42 -24.49
C ASN A 223 -16.91 29.28 -25.09
N PHE A 224 -16.34 28.85 -26.19
CA PHE A 224 -15.37 29.61 -26.98
C PHE A 224 -16.16 30.54 -27.95
N LEU A 225 -15.83 31.81 -27.95
CA LEU A 225 -16.41 32.81 -28.82
C LEU A 225 -15.39 33.33 -29.84
N ASP A 226 -15.83 33.53 -31.04
CA ASP A 226 -15.09 34.07 -32.18
C ASP A 226 -13.71 33.47 -32.36
N GLY A 227 -13.63 32.26 -32.98
CA GLY A 227 -12.39 31.50 -33.04
C GLY A 227 -12.23 30.63 -34.26
N SER A 228 -11.10 29.91 -34.23
CA SER A 228 -10.74 28.94 -35.25
C SER A 228 -10.27 27.63 -34.60
N MET A 229 -10.74 26.52 -35.13
CA MET A 229 -10.32 25.18 -34.72
C MET A 229 -9.50 24.52 -35.82
N TYR A 230 -8.35 24.01 -35.46
CA TYR A 230 -7.43 23.28 -36.34
C TYR A 230 -7.37 21.83 -35.87
N LYS A 231 -7.76 20.89 -36.71
CA LYS A 231 -7.70 19.44 -36.40
C LYS A 231 -6.64 18.76 -37.30
N GLY A 232 -5.88 17.82 -36.73
CA GLY A 232 -4.87 17.03 -37.45
C GLY A 232 -3.56 17.76 -37.72
N ILE A 233 -3.18 18.76 -36.91
CA ILE A 233 -1.99 19.63 -37.12
C ILE A 233 -0.69 18.84 -37.19
N PHE A 234 -0.60 17.72 -36.47
CA PHE A 234 0.61 16.87 -36.40
C PHE A 234 0.42 15.49 -37.06
N SER A 235 -0.68 15.33 -37.81
CA SER A 235 -0.99 14.07 -38.50
C SER A 235 -0.61 14.15 -39.99
N ASN A 236 -0.26 13.02 -40.54
CA ASN A 236 -0.08 12.88 -42.03
C ASN A 236 -1.43 12.80 -42.76
N SER A 237 -2.55 12.88 -42.03
CA SER A 237 -3.91 12.91 -42.58
C SER A 237 -4.37 14.32 -42.93
N SER A 238 -5.52 14.45 -43.59
CA SER A 238 -6.09 15.72 -43.99
C SER A 238 -6.33 16.66 -42.80
N GLN A 239 -5.79 17.88 -42.89
CA GLN A 239 -5.99 18.95 -41.94
C GLN A 239 -7.36 19.58 -42.15
N LEU A 240 -8.13 19.79 -41.05
CA LEU A 240 -9.37 20.51 -41.08
C LEU A 240 -9.20 21.84 -40.33
N VAL A 241 -9.56 22.94 -41.01
CA VAL A 241 -9.65 24.26 -40.38
C VAL A 241 -11.12 24.67 -40.39
N SER A 242 -11.66 24.99 -39.23
CA SER A 242 -13.03 25.47 -39.07
C SER A 242 -13.01 26.78 -38.28
N THR A 243 -13.75 27.81 -38.80
CA THR A 243 -13.98 29.05 -38.09
C THR A 243 -15.38 28.99 -37.47
N PHE A 244 -15.53 29.48 -36.23
CA PHE A 244 -16.78 29.45 -35.50
C PHE A 244 -17.02 30.79 -34.81
N GLY A 245 -18.30 31.20 -34.73
CA GLY A 245 -18.70 32.32 -33.87
C GLY A 245 -18.93 31.86 -32.41
N GLU A 246 -19.42 30.64 -32.22
CA GLU A 246 -19.57 30.03 -30.90
C GLU A 246 -19.23 28.53 -31.00
N PHE A 247 -18.36 28.05 -30.12
CA PHE A 247 -18.02 26.63 -30.00
C PHE A 247 -18.14 26.21 -28.54
N LYS A 248 -19.02 25.24 -28.29
CA LYS A 248 -19.22 24.67 -26.94
C LYS A 248 -18.45 23.38 -26.81
N LEU A 249 -17.60 23.31 -25.81
CA LEU A 249 -16.96 22.09 -25.34
C LEU A 249 -17.47 21.80 -23.93
N SER A 250 -18.36 20.83 -23.79
CA SER A 250 -18.69 20.27 -22.48
C SER A 250 -17.56 19.32 -22.11
N LEU A 251 -16.80 19.69 -21.13
CA LEU A 251 -15.96 18.74 -20.43
C LEU A 251 -16.91 18.01 -19.48
N ASP A 252 -17.25 16.76 -19.85
CA ASP A 252 -17.84 15.86 -18.86
C ASP A 252 -16.88 15.91 -17.68
N GLY A 253 -17.30 16.57 -16.60
CA GLY A 253 -16.73 16.31 -15.31
C GLY A 253 -17.05 14.85 -15.04
N ASP A 254 -16.25 13.96 -15.63
CA ASP A 254 -16.06 12.63 -15.09
C ASP A 254 -15.33 12.82 -13.76
N VAL A 255 -15.95 13.61 -12.89
CA VAL A 255 -16.04 13.24 -11.49
C VAL A 255 -16.70 11.87 -11.61
N ASN A 256 -15.85 10.86 -11.90
CA ASN A 256 -16.19 9.45 -11.69
C ASN A 256 -17.12 9.50 -10.52
N GLN A 257 -18.42 9.30 -10.77
CA GLN A 257 -19.42 9.34 -9.73
C GLN A 257 -18.83 8.57 -8.58
N ILE A 258 -18.16 9.28 -7.68
CA ILE A 258 -17.91 8.79 -6.36
C ILE A 258 -19.29 8.88 -5.72
N SER A 259 -20.23 8.22 -6.41
CA SER A 259 -21.46 7.76 -5.85
C SER A 259 -21.05 7.05 -4.60
N GLY A 260 -21.27 7.74 -3.49
CA GLY A 260 -20.76 7.42 -2.17
C GLY A 260 -20.54 5.94 -2.03
N VAL A 261 -19.33 5.51 -1.67
CA VAL A 261 -18.92 4.11 -1.69
C VAL A 261 -19.98 3.32 -0.97
N SER A 262 -21.00 2.90 -1.71
CA SER A 262 -22.06 2.06 -1.18
C SER A 262 -21.37 0.77 -0.82
N LEU A 263 -21.52 0.31 0.42
CA LEU A 263 -20.94 -0.94 0.89
C LEU A 263 -21.25 -2.11 -0.06
N SER A 264 -22.34 -2.03 -0.81
CA SER A 264 -22.70 -2.99 -1.87
C SER A 264 -21.73 -2.97 -3.06
N LYS A 265 -21.14 -1.83 -3.42
CA LYS A 265 -20.16 -1.73 -4.52
C LYS A 265 -18.82 -2.35 -4.15
N LEU A 266 -18.44 -2.39 -2.86
CA LEU A 266 -17.21 -3.07 -2.42
C LEU A 266 -17.24 -4.59 -2.66
N PHE A 267 -18.43 -5.18 -2.75
CA PHE A 267 -18.64 -6.61 -3.01
C PHE A 267 -19.14 -6.86 -4.43
N ASP A 268 -19.22 -5.82 -5.28
CA ASP A 268 -19.58 -5.97 -6.68
C ASP A 268 -18.39 -6.55 -7.46
N TYR A 269 -18.60 -7.69 -8.09
CA TYR A 269 -17.61 -8.40 -8.90
C TYR A 269 -17.79 -8.15 -10.39
N SER A 270 -18.62 -7.18 -10.76
CA SER A 270 -19.01 -6.93 -12.14
C SER A 270 -17.88 -6.31 -12.95
N SER A 271 -17.10 -5.40 -12.35
CA SER A 271 -15.96 -4.77 -13.02
C SER A 271 -14.63 -5.43 -12.62
N ILE A 272 -13.63 -5.34 -13.52
CA ILE A 272 -12.29 -5.91 -13.30
C ILE A 272 -11.54 -5.13 -12.23
N SER A 273 -11.70 -3.80 -12.23
CA SER A 273 -11.08 -2.93 -11.24
C SER A 273 -11.59 -3.20 -9.82
N ASP A 274 -12.91 -3.53 -9.71
CA ASP A 274 -13.53 -3.87 -8.42
C ASP A 274 -13.02 -5.21 -7.89
N ARG A 275 -12.84 -6.20 -8.78
CA ARG A 275 -12.22 -7.49 -8.42
C ARG A 275 -10.80 -7.32 -7.91
N ALA A 276 -9.98 -6.53 -8.60
CA ALA A 276 -8.60 -6.27 -8.20
C ALA A 276 -8.55 -5.55 -6.84
N SER A 277 -9.45 -4.58 -6.63
CA SER A 277 -9.55 -3.82 -5.39
C SER A 277 -10.01 -4.66 -4.21
N LEU A 278 -11.02 -5.53 -4.40
CA LEU A 278 -11.49 -6.44 -3.36
C LEU A 278 -10.42 -7.48 -2.98
N GLN A 279 -9.78 -8.09 -3.99
CA GLN A 279 -8.68 -9.04 -3.73
C GLN A 279 -7.53 -8.39 -2.99
N TRP A 280 -7.17 -7.15 -3.34
CA TRP A 280 -6.19 -6.35 -2.62
C TRP A 280 -6.58 -6.16 -1.16
N SER A 281 -7.81 -5.70 -0.91
CA SER A 281 -8.31 -5.41 0.43
C SER A 281 -8.35 -6.64 1.34
N ILE A 282 -8.56 -7.83 0.79
CA ILE A 282 -8.52 -9.09 1.53
C ILE A 282 -7.06 -9.59 1.69
N SER A 283 -6.22 -9.39 0.68
CA SER A 283 -4.82 -9.88 0.69
C SER A 283 -3.98 -9.21 1.77
N ILE A 284 -4.14 -7.90 2.01
CA ILE A 284 -3.34 -7.18 3.00
C ILE A 284 -3.46 -7.76 4.41
N PRO A 285 -4.65 -8.01 4.98
CA PRO A 285 -4.78 -8.68 6.28
C PRO A 285 -4.16 -10.10 6.30
N PHE A 286 -4.31 -10.87 5.21
CA PHE A 286 -3.74 -12.21 5.13
C PHE A 286 -2.22 -12.24 5.24
N THR A 287 -1.53 -11.17 4.85
CA THR A 287 -0.07 -11.05 5.05
C THR A 287 0.32 -11.21 6.52
N ILE A 288 -0.50 -10.75 7.47
CA ILE A 288 -0.23 -10.81 8.91
C ILE A 288 -0.02 -12.25 9.37
N ILE A 289 -0.83 -13.19 8.86
CA ILE A 289 -0.74 -14.60 9.23
C ILE A 289 0.59 -15.19 8.76
N ILE A 290 0.97 -14.95 7.51
CA ILE A 290 2.21 -15.48 6.93
C ILE A 290 3.43 -14.83 7.60
N LEU A 291 3.36 -13.51 7.82
CA LEU A 291 4.42 -12.74 8.45
C LEU A 291 4.64 -13.11 9.92
N LEU A 292 3.59 -13.52 10.65
CA LEU A 292 3.72 -14.06 12.00
C LEU A 292 4.69 -15.25 12.05
N PHE A 293 4.48 -16.22 11.16
CA PHE A 293 5.35 -17.38 11.08
C PHE A 293 6.78 -16.99 10.65
N LEU A 294 6.88 -16.19 9.58
CA LEU A 294 8.18 -15.71 9.10
C LEU A 294 8.95 -14.96 10.18
N ALA A 295 8.30 -14.10 10.95
CA ALA A 295 8.93 -13.33 12.01
C ALA A 295 9.51 -14.21 13.11
N VAL A 296 8.78 -15.23 13.55
CA VAL A 296 9.23 -16.12 14.61
C VAL A 296 10.46 -16.93 14.16
N TYR A 297 10.45 -17.47 12.94
CA TYR A 297 11.56 -18.27 12.43
C TYR A 297 12.75 -17.42 11.98
N MET A 298 12.53 -16.27 11.33
CA MET A 298 13.59 -15.35 10.93
C MET A 298 14.23 -14.63 12.13
N GLY A 299 13.49 -14.46 13.23
CA GLY A 299 14.00 -13.86 14.46
C GLY A 299 15.05 -14.68 15.20
N ALA A 300 15.28 -15.95 14.80
CA ALA A 300 16.30 -16.81 15.37
C ALA A 300 17.72 -16.35 14.97
N VAL A 301 18.32 -15.48 15.79
CA VAL A 301 19.67 -14.93 15.57
C VAL A 301 20.71 -15.60 16.47
N LYS A 302 21.97 -15.59 16.00
CA LYS A 302 23.08 -16.00 16.85
C LYS A 302 23.39 -14.94 17.91
N PRO A 303 23.76 -15.30 19.15
CA PRO A 303 23.97 -14.33 20.24
C PRO A 303 24.97 -13.20 19.92
N ARG A 304 25.90 -13.43 18.96
CA ARG A 304 26.89 -12.42 18.54
C ARG A 304 26.41 -11.43 17.49
N GLN A 305 25.26 -11.66 16.85
CA GLN A 305 24.77 -10.84 15.73
C GLN A 305 23.97 -9.61 16.17
N GLY A 306 23.55 -9.56 17.42
CA GLY A 306 22.74 -8.47 17.95
C GLY A 306 21.27 -8.50 17.49
N ARG A 307 20.40 -7.92 18.30
CA ARG A 307 18.94 -7.96 18.10
C ARG A 307 18.42 -7.21 16.88
N PHE A 308 19.18 -6.25 16.36
CA PHE A 308 18.76 -5.42 15.22
C PHE A 308 19.20 -5.96 13.86
N SER A 309 20.00 -7.04 13.84
CA SER A 309 20.51 -7.64 12.59
C SER A 309 19.41 -8.16 11.65
N VAL A 310 18.23 -8.45 12.19
CA VAL A 310 17.07 -8.97 11.43
C VAL A 310 16.17 -7.89 10.83
N ILE A 311 16.33 -6.62 11.24
CA ILE A 311 15.45 -5.54 10.80
C ILE A 311 15.57 -5.33 9.29
N LEU A 312 16.78 -5.15 8.77
CA LEU A 312 16.99 -4.90 7.36
C LEU A 312 16.54 -6.08 6.48
N PRO A 313 16.94 -7.35 6.76
CA PRO A 313 16.39 -8.48 6.02
C PRO A 313 14.86 -8.60 6.13
N GLY A 314 14.28 -8.32 7.29
CA GLY A 314 12.83 -8.32 7.49
C GLY A 314 12.13 -7.26 6.65
N MET A 315 12.65 -6.03 6.64
CA MET A 315 12.11 -4.96 5.78
C MET A 315 12.15 -5.34 4.30
N LEU A 316 13.26 -5.93 3.84
CA LEU A 316 13.38 -6.40 2.45
C LEU A 316 12.33 -7.46 2.11
N VAL A 317 12.12 -8.44 3.00
CA VAL A 317 11.08 -9.46 2.82
C VAL A 317 9.69 -8.83 2.73
N TYR A 318 9.38 -7.88 3.59
CA TYR A 318 8.09 -7.19 3.57
C TYR A 318 7.89 -6.34 2.31
N VAL A 319 8.90 -5.55 1.92
CA VAL A 319 8.85 -4.72 0.71
C VAL A 319 8.68 -5.61 -0.53
N MET A 320 9.42 -6.73 -0.61
CA MET A 320 9.27 -7.69 -1.70
C MET A 320 7.85 -8.30 -1.73
N TYR A 321 7.28 -8.62 -0.57
CA TYR A 321 5.92 -9.13 -0.47
C TYR A 321 4.89 -8.12 -1.00
N LEU A 322 4.97 -6.86 -0.53
CA LEU A 322 4.09 -5.79 -1.01
C LEU A 322 4.27 -5.51 -2.50
N SER A 323 5.51 -5.45 -2.99
CA SER A 323 5.78 -5.20 -4.41
C SER A 323 5.16 -6.28 -5.30
N LEU A 324 5.22 -7.55 -4.89
CA LEU A 324 4.58 -8.65 -5.63
C LEU A 324 3.05 -8.58 -5.55
N LEU A 325 2.48 -8.11 -4.44
CA LEU A 325 1.03 -7.89 -4.33
C LEU A 325 0.58 -6.74 -5.23
N ILE A 326 1.34 -5.63 -5.29
CA ILE A 326 1.05 -4.49 -6.18
C ILE A 326 1.11 -4.96 -7.63
N TYR A 327 2.20 -5.64 -8.03
CA TYR A 327 2.35 -6.18 -9.37
C TYR A 327 1.22 -7.16 -9.75
N GLY A 328 0.83 -8.05 -8.83
CA GLY A 328 -0.29 -8.96 -9.05
C GLY A 328 -1.64 -8.24 -9.22
N ARG A 329 -1.84 -7.11 -8.52
CA ARG A 329 -3.02 -6.26 -8.68
C ARG A 329 -3.06 -5.62 -10.08
N GLU A 330 -1.94 -5.09 -10.56
CA GLU A 330 -1.82 -4.51 -11.90
C GLU A 330 -2.04 -5.55 -12.99
N LEU A 331 -1.48 -6.76 -12.84
CA LEU A 331 -1.75 -7.87 -13.78
C LEU A 331 -3.23 -8.23 -13.89
N ILE A 332 -4.00 -8.14 -12.81
CA ILE A 332 -5.45 -8.37 -12.86
C ILE A 332 -6.16 -7.22 -13.57
N ALA A 333 -5.72 -5.98 -13.36
CA ALA A 333 -6.31 -4.80 -13.98
C ALA A 333 -6.09 -4.79 -15.50
N ASP A 334 -4.89 -5.19 -15.97
CA ASP A 334 -4.52 -5.17 -17.38
C ASP A 334 -5.05 -6.38 -18.17
N ASN A 335 -5.20 -7.53 -17.53
CA ASN A 335 -5.61 -8.79 -18.18
C ASN A 335 -6.91 -9.37 -17.58
N PRO A 336 -8.07 -9.02 -18.13
CA PRO A 336 -9.38 -9.44 -17.61
C PRO A 336 -9.61 -10.95 -17.64
N THR A 337 -8.87 -11.69 -18.44
CA THR A 337 -8.98 -13.15 -18.61
C THR A 337 -8.08 -13.97 -17.70
N SER A 338 -7.13 -13.32 -16.99
CA SER A 338 -6.27 -14.03 -16.04
C SER A 338 -7.09 -14.44 -14.81
N GLY A 339 -7.51 -15.68 -14.74
CA GLY A 339 -8.17 -16.24 -13.55
C GLY A 339 -7.25 -16.40 -12.33
N ILE A 340 -6.01 -15.94 -12.44
CA ILE A 340 -5.00 -16.01 -11.38
C ILE A 340 -5.11 -14.74 -10.53
N GLY A 341 -5.85 -14.84 -9.41
CA GLY A 341 -5.96 -13.78 -8.43
C GLY A 341 -4.64 -13.52 -7.68
N LEU A 342 -4.64 -12.60 -6.72
CA LEU A 342 -3.48 -12.27 -5.86
C LEU A 342 -2.97 -13.44 -4.99
N TRP A 343 -3.71 -14.54 -4.94
CA TRP A 343 -3.42 -15.70 -4.07
C TRP A 343 -2.11 -16.41 -4.37
N TRP A 344 -1.58 -16.33 -5.61
CA TRP A 344 -0.29 -16.92 -5.96
C TRP A 344 0.87 -16.30 -5.18
N VAL A 345 0.77 -15.00 -4.83
CA VAL A 345 1.79 -14.33 -4.00
C VAL A 345 1.82 -14.93 -2.61
N HIS A 346 0.64 -15.16 -2.00
CA HIS A 346 0.55 -15.80 -0.70
C HIS A 346 1.08 -17.23 -0.73
N LEU A 347 0.80 -17.99 -1.80
CA LEU A 347 1.34 -19.35 -1.99
C LEU A 347 2.87 -19.34 -2.10
N LEU A 348 3.43 -18.38 -2.83
CA LEU A 348 4.88 -18.22 -2.97
C LEU A 348 5.54 -17.96 -1.60
N PHE A 349 4.96 -17.07 -0.79
CA PHE A 349 5.50 -16.79 0.56
C PHE A 349 5.26 -17.95 1.55
N CYS A 350 4.18 -18.69 1.42
CA CYS A 350 3.98 -19.95 2.17
C CYS A 350 5.06 -20.99 1.78
N LEU A 351 5.34 -21.13 0.49
CA LEU A 351 6.41 -22.03 0.02
C LEU A 351 7.78 -21.58 0.53
N PHE A 352 8.06 -20.29 0.48
CA PHE A 352 9.29 -19.70 1.04
C PHE A 352 9.41 -20.00 2.55
N LEU A 353 8.33 -19.82 3.31
CA LEU A 353 8.28 -20.16 4.74
C LEU A 353 8.57 -21.65 4.98
N VAL A 354 7.92 -22.54 4.23
CA VAL A 354 8.15 -23.99 4.33
C VAL A 354 9.61 -24.31 4.05
N CYS A 355 10.18 -23.82 2.95
CA CYS A 355 11.60 -24.01 2.62
C CYS A 355 12.52 -23.47 3.72
N TYR A 356 12.16 -22.31 4.32
CA TYR A 356 12.94 -21.71 5.40
C TYR A 356 12.95 -22.57 6.66
N ILE A 357 11.81 -23.15 7.06
CA ILE A 357 11.66 -24.06 8.20
C ILE A 357 12.42 -25.38 7.97
N PHE A 358 12.25 -25.99 6.78
CA PHE A 358 12.88 -27.26 6.47
C PHE A 358 14.40 -27.16 6.32
N LYS A 359 14.93 -26.00 5.97
CA LYS A 359 16.38 -25.76 5.88
C LYS A 359 17.12 -26.09 7.18
N ASP A 360 16.56 -25.71 8.33
CA ASP A 360 17.17 -25.97 9.62
C ASP A 360 17.04 -27.47 10.01
N ASN A 361 16.01 -28.17 9.57
CA ASN A 361 15.84 -29.61 9.78
C ASN A 361 16.79 -30.46 8.92
N ILE A 362 17.09 -30.03 7.70
CA ILE A 362 18.04 -30.73 6.82
C ILE A 362 19.48 -30.61 7.36
N SER A 363 19.82 -29.52 8.03
CA SER A 363 21.12 -29.29 8.66
C SER A 363 21.38 -30.18 9.90
N PHE A 364 20.33 -30.69 10.57
CA PHE A 364 20.44 -31.51 11.77
C PHE A 364 20.75 -32.99 11.47
N ASN A 365 20.46 -33.47 10.24
CA ASN A 365 20.63 -34.89 9.90
C ASN A 365 21.97 -35.23 9.24
N ASN A 366 22.82 -34.25 8.96
CA ASN A 366 24.20 -34.46 8.44
C ASN A 366 25.24 -34.07 9.47
N SER A 367 25.26 -34.78 10.62
CA SER A 367 26.37 -34.74 11.59
C SER A 367 27.48 -35.66 11.13
N SER A 368 28.06 -35.39 9.98
CA SER A 368 29.42 -35.77 9.62
C SER A 368 30.07 -34.64 8.83
N ALA A 369 30.80 -33.81 9.58
CA ALA A 369 31.98 -33.06 9.18
C ALA A 369 32.08 -32.51 7.73
N ILE A 370 31.12 -31.71 7.26
CA ILE A 370 31.35 -30.85 6.11
C ILE A 370 30.76 -29.47 6.39
N SER A 371 31.67 -28.58 6.78
CA SER A 371 31.74 -27.15 6.46
C SER A 371 30.53 -26.23 6.73
N ILE A 372 30.63 -25.57 7.89
CA ILE A 372 29.93 -24.32 8.23
C ILE A 372 30.06 -23.22 7.12
N LYS A 373 30.99 -23.33 6.20
CA LYS A 373 31.23 -22.39 5.10
C LYS A 373 30.18 -22.46 3.98
N GLU A 374 29.65 -23.63 3.64
CA GLU A 374 28.66 -23.77 2.56
C GLU A 374 27.28 -23.15 2.89
N ASN A 375 26.90 -23.15 4.15
CA ASN A 375 25.60 -22.62 4.57
C ASN A 375 25.45 -21.06 4.42
N ILE A 376 26.59 -20.35 4.46
CA ILE A 376 26.60 -18.90 4.28
C ILE A 376 26.39 -18.55 2.79
N TYR A 377 27.08 -19.26 1.90
CA TYR A 377 26.93 -19.06 0.45
C TYR A 377 25.52 -19.40 -0.04
N LEU A 378 24.91 -20.44 0.50
CA LEU A 378 23.54 -20.82 0.15
C LEU A 378 22.51 -19.76 0.60
N LYS A 379 22.73 -19.12 1.75
CA LYS A 379 21.92 -17.98 2.22
C LYS A 379 22.00 -16.76 1.29
N TYR A 380 23.21 -16.46 0.82
CA TYR A 380 23.41 -15.37 -0.15
C TYR A 380 22.90 -15.76 -1.52
N LEU A 381 23.09 -17.02 -1.95
CA LEU A 381 22.63 -17.50 -3.25
C LEU A 381 21.10 -17.52 -3.34
N THR A 382 20.38 -17.92 -2.28
CA THR A 382 18.91 -17.84 -2.24
C THR A 382 18.41 -16.40 -2.17
N GLY A 383 19.10 -15.50 -1.45
CA GLY A 383 18.80 -14.07 -1.45
C GLY A 383 19.04 -13.44 -2.82
N ILE A 384 20.15 -13.74 -3.47
CA ILE A 384 20.48 -13.25 -4.81
C ILE A 384 19.52 -13.84 -5.86
N ALA A 385 19.17 -15.13 -5.76
CA ALA A 385 18.22 -15.76 -6.67
C ALA A 385 16.81 -15.14 -6.54
N LEU A 386 16.38 -14.78 -5.33
CA LEU A 386 15.14 -14.06 -5.11
C LEU A 386 15.18 -12.63 -5.65
N ILE A 387 16.32 -11.93 -5.50
CA ILE A 387 16.53 -10.60 -6.07
C ILE A 387 16.57 -10.66 -7.59
N LEU A 388 17.25 -11.66 -8.17
CA LEU A 388 17.30 -11.85 -9.62
C LEU A 388 15.95 -12.26 -10.20
N LEU A 389 15.19 -13.08 -9.50
CA LEU A 389 13.82 -13.45 -9.88
C LEU A 389 12.89 -12.25 -9.78
N PHE A 390 13.07 -11.40 -8.78
CA PHE A 390 12.36 -10.13 -8.66
C PHE A 390 12.72 -9.16 -9.79
N LEU A 391 14.01 -9.00 -10.10
CA LEU A 391 14.46 -8.17 -11.23
C LEU A 391 13.96 -8.71 -12.58
N TRP A 392 13.93 -10.02 -12.76
CA TRP A 392 13.41 -10.66 -13.99
C TRP A 392 11.89 -10.53 -14.13
N LEU A 393 11.14 -10.41 -13.02
CA LEU A 393 9.69 -10.17 -13.01
C LEU A 393 9.32 -8.69 -13.18
N VAL A 394 10.24 -7.76 -12.91
CA VAL A 394 10.02 -6.30 -12.99
C VAL A 394 10.49 -5.71 -14.33
N ILE A 395 11.39 -6.41 -15.05
CA ILE A 395 11.85 -6.08 -16.41
C ILE A 395 10.99 -6.84 -17.42
#